data_c1b04c88adfa86451e41369572912c2c
#
_entry.id   c1b04c88adfa86451e41369572912c2c
#
_cell.length_a   1.000
_cell.length_b   1.000
_cell.length_c   1.000
_cell.angle_alpha   90.00
_cell.angle_beta   90.00
_cell.angle_gamma   90.00
#
_symmetry.space_group_name_H-M   'P 1'
#
loop_
_entity.id
_entity.type
_entity.pdbx_description
1 polymer ?
#
loop_
_entity_poly.entity_id
_entity_poly.type
_entity_poly.pdbx_seq_one_letter_code
_entity_poly.pdbx_strand_id
1 'polypeptide(L)'
;VINWQGTVISQYNQSPTIQTLLYAINQWIDPKQDLEDFYNFIWNVDTARGYGLDVWGRIVAVGRVLKIQTTDPYWGFNEATVQSAWPFNTSWVAPTAAQGGGIFYSNQPLTANYVLNDEGYRTLILAKAMFNITNGSIPSINQILINLFASQGRAYV
;
A
#
# COMPACT_ATOMS: atom_id res chain seq x y z
N VAL A 1 -31.48 -13.18 -0.38
CA VAL A 1 -32.13 -14.20 0.47
C VAL A 1 -32.81 -15.20 -0.44
N ILE A 2 -32.20 -16.36 -0.56
CA ILE A 2 -32.81 -17.49 -1.32
C ILE A 2 -33.99 -17.97 -0.49
N ASN A 3 -35.16 -18.09 -1.10
CA ASN A 3 -36.34 -18.66 -0.44
C ASN A 3 -36.10 -20.16 -0.26
N TRP A 4 -35.37 -20.55 0.78
CA TRP A 4 -35.03 -21.93 1.09
C TRP A 4 -36.29 -22.81 1.33
N GLN A 5 -37.40 -22.20 1.77
CA GLN A 5 -38.66 -22.90 1.98
C GLN A 5 -39.24 -23.47 0.66
N GLY A 6 -39.00 -22.80 -0.45
CA GLY A 6 -39.42 -23.28 -1.76
C GLY A 6 -38.61 -24.47 -2.30
N THR A 7 -37.46 -24.78 -1.68
CA THR A 7 -36.62 -25.93 -2.07
C THR A 7 -37.01 -27.23 -1.36
N VAL A 8 -37.86 -27.16 -0.33
CA VAL A 8 -38.28 -28.33 0.45
C VAL A 8 -39.39 -29.07 -0.28
N ILE A 9 -39.16 -30.34 -0.52
CA ILE A 9 -40.19 -31.23 -1.09
C ILE A 9 -41.37 -31.30 -0.12
N SER A 10 -42.59 -31.27 -0.65
CA SER A 10 -43.83 -31.22 0.16
C SER A 10 -43.96 -32.33 1.21
N GLN A 11 -43.37 -33.51 0.98
CA GLN A 11 -43.31 -34.61 1.94
C GLN A 11 -42.57 -34.26 3.25
N TYR A 12 -41.56 -33.37 3.18
CA TYR A 12 -40.72 -33.03 4.33
C TYR A 12 -40.96 -31.61 4.88
N ASN A 13 -41.94 -30.91 4.29
CA ASN A 13 -42.26 -29.53 4.68
C ASN A 13 -42.77 -29.42 6.12
N GLN A 14 -43.25 -30.51 6.72
CA GLN A 14 -43.72 -30.55 8.12
C GLN A 14 -42.64 -31.02 9.10
N SER A 15 -41.41 -31.35 8.64
CA SER A 15 -40.36 -31.83 9.53
C SER A 15 -39.57 -30.66 10.13
N PRO A 16 -39.67 -30.41 11.44
CA PRO A 16 -38.96 -29.30 12.10
C PRO A 16 -37.45 -29.46 12.01
N THR A 17 -36.95 -30.71 12.05
CA THR A 17 -35.50 -30.98 11.97
C THR A 17 -34.93 -30.60 10.60
N ILE A 18 -35.62 -30.93 9.51
CA ILE A 18 -35.20 -30.60 8.16
C ILE A 18 -35.28 -29.09 7.93
N GLN A 19 -36.34 -28.45 8.41
CA GLN A 19 -36.48 -26.99 8.30
C GLN A 19 -35.37 -26.27 9.06
N THR A 20 -35.05 -26.68 10.28
CA THR A 20 -33.96 -26.08 11.06
C THR A 20 -32.58 -26.26 10.41
N LEU A 21 -32.35 -27.45 9.85
CA LEU A 21 -31.11 -27.73 9.12
C LEU A 21 -30.98 -26.87 7.88
N LEU A 22 -32.00 -26.76 7.08
CA LEU A 22 -32.01 -25.96 5.85
C LEU A 22 -31.90 -24.46 6.17
N TYR A 23 -32.55 -24.00 7.22
CA TYR A 23 -32.39 -22.63 7.70
C TYR A 23 -30.93 -22.33 8.12
N ALA A 24 -30.30 -23.20 8.89
CA ALA A 24 -28.91 -23.05 9.30
C ALA A 24 -27.95 -23.07 8.10
N ILE A 25 -28.15 -23.96 7.15
CA ILE A 25 -27.36 -24.01 5.92
C ILE A 25 -27.55 -22.74 5.10
N ASN A 26 -28.78 -22.25 4.95
CA ASN A 26 -29.06 -21.02 4.20
C ASN A 26 -28.44 -19.79 4.85
N GLN A 27 -28.44 -19.70 6.17
CA GLN A 27 -27.74 -18.65 6.91
C GLN A 27 -26.23 -18.70 6.71
N TRP A 28 -25.66 -19.90 6.68
CA TRP A 28 -24.22 -20.10 6.52
C TRP A 28 -23.77 -19.84 5.07
N ILE A 29 -24.62 -20.10 4.09
CA ILE A 29 -24.31 -19.91 2.66
C ILE A 29 -24.68 -18.48 2.19
N ASP A 30 -25.42 -17.68 2.97
CA ASP A 30 -25.85 -16.34 2.53
C ASP A 30 -24.63 -15.42 2.28
N PRO A 31 -24.30 -15.12 1.01
CA PRO A 31 -23.10 -14.35 0.67
C PRO A 31 -23.27 -12.84 0.85
N LYS A 32 -24.42 -12.40 1.35
CA LYS A 32 -24.75 -10.96 1.37
C LYS A 32 -23.72 -10.13 2.12
N GLN A 33 -23.35 -10.59 3.33
CA GLN A 33 -22.36 -9.88 4.15
C GLN A 33 -20.98 -9.92 3.48
N ASP A 34 -20.59 -11.08 2.96
CA ASP A 34 -19.29 -11.22 2.28
C ASP A 34 -19.18 -10.34 1.04
N LEU A 35 -20.29 -10.17 0.30
CA LEU A 35 -20.36 -9.27 -0.85
C LEU A 35 -20.29 -7.79 -0.44
N GLU A 36 -20.97 -7.42 0.63
CA GLU A 36 -20.88 -6.07 1.18
C GLU A 36 -19.46 -5.77 1.67
N ASP A 37 -18.84 -6.71 2.38
CA ASP A 37 -17.46 -6.58 2.87
C ASP A 37 -16.46 -6.55 1.71
N PHE A 38 -16.64 -7.38 0.69
CA PHE A 38 -15.82 -7.34 -0.52
C PHE A 38 -15.93 -5.98 -1.22
N TYR A 39 -17.15 -5.47 -1.38
CA TYR A 39 -17.36 -4.16 -2.01
C TYR A 39 -16.71 -3.04 -1.20
N ASN A 40 -16.88 -3.03 0.12
CA ASN A 40 -16.40 -1.96 0.98
C ASN A 40 -14.89 -2.02 1.23
N PHE A 41 -14.31 -3.22 1.39
CA PHE A 41 -12.90 -3.34 1.82
C PHE A 41 -11.93 -3.62 0.67
N ILE A 42 -12.42 -4.04 -0.49
CA ILE A 42 -11.57 -4.38 -1.63
C ILE A 42 -11.91 -3.52 -2.86
N TRP A 43 -13.17 -3.49 -3.27
CA TRP A 43 -13.56 -2.86 -4.53
C TRP A 43 -13.60 -1.33 -4.48
N ASN A 44 -14.07 -0.75 -3.40
CA ASN A 44 -14.14 0.70 -3.27
C ASN A 44 -12.79 1.25 -2.78
N VAL A 45 -12.08 1.99 -3.62
CA VAL A 45 -10.76 2.55 -3.29
C VAL A 45 -10.78 3.48 -2.08
N ASP A 46 -11.91 4.18 -1.85
CA ASP A 46 -12.02 5.15 -0.74
C ASP A 46 -12.12 4.46 0.63
N THR A 47 -12.71 3.28 0.67
CA THR A 47 -12.90 2.51 1.91
C THR A 47 -12.02 1.28 2.00
N ALA A 48 -11.36 0.88 0.90
CA ALA A 48 -10.47 -0.27 0.83
C ALA A 48 -9.36 -0.20 1.89
N ARG A 49 -8.98 -1.35 2.43
CA ARG A 49 -7.96 -1.47 3.49
C ARG A 49 -7.01 -2.61 3.19
N GLY A 50 -5.77 -2.48 3.68
CA GLY A 50 -4.77 -3.54 3.61
C GLY A 50 -4.64 -4.14 2.21
N TYR A 51 -5.00 -5.41 2.07
CA TYR A 51 -4.91 -6.15 0.81
C TYR A 51 -5.74 -5.53 -0.34
N GLY A 52 -6.91 -4.93 -0.03
CA GLY A 52 -7.73 -4.25 -1.04
C GLY A 52 -6.98 -3.09 -1.71
N LEU A 53 -6.27 -2.28 -0.92
CA LEU A 53 -5.41 -1.23 -1.46
C LEU A 53 -4.20 -1.81 -2.23
N ASP A 54 -3.67 -2.96 -1.81
CA ASP A 54 -2.56 -3.61 -2.53
C ASP A 54 -3.00 -4.11 -3.92
N VAL A 55 -4.27 -4.53 -4.07
CA VAL A 55 -4.86 -4.86 -5.37
C VAL A 55 -4.91 -3.61 -6.27
N TRP A 56 -5.43 -2.50 -5.75
CA TRP A 56 -5.46 -1.23 -6.48
C TRP A 56 -4.07 -0.73 -6.85
N GLY A 57 -3.11 -0.83 -5.93
CA GLY A 57 -1.71 -0.48 -6.19
C GLY A 57 -1.10 -1.28 -7.34
N ARG A 58 -1.40 -2.58 -7.43
CA ARG A 58 -0.96 -3.40 -8.56
C ARG A 58 -1.58 -2.97 -9.88
N ILE A 59 -2.86 -2.57 -9.88
CA ILE A 59 -3.56 -2.07 -11.08
C ILE A 59 -2.90 -0.80 -11.61
N VAL A 60 -2.54 0.14 -10.73
CA VAL A 60 -1.91 1.40 -11.13
C VAL A 60 -0.37 1.34 -11.21
N ALA A 61 0.22 0.18 -10.93
CA ALA A 61 1.65 -0.08 -10.92
C ALA A 61 2.43 0.75 -9.88
N VAL A 62 1.93 0.77 -8.63
CA VAL A 62 2.62 1.40 -7.49
C VAL A 62 2.64 0.46 -6.30
N GLY A 63 3.77 0.36 -5.61
CA GLY A 63 3.92 -0.47 -4.42
C GLY A 63 3.76 0.32 -3.13
N ARG A 64 3.36 -0.38 -2.05
CA ARG A 64 3.25 0.19 -0.69
C ARG A 64 4.61 0.50 -0.07
N VAL A 65 5.65 -0.20 -0.50
CA VAL A 65 6.99 -0.10 0.08
C VAL A 65 7.81 0.93 -0.69
N LEU A 66 8.16 2.02 -0.06
CA LEU A 66 9.07 3.01 -0.59
C LEU A 66 10.50 2.65 -0.21
N LYS A 67 11.37 2.55 -1.21
CA LYS A 67 12.81 2.41 -0.99
C LYS A 67 13.41 3.79 -0.80
N ILE A 68 13.80 4.11 0.41
CA ILE A 68 14.50 5.36 0.71
C ILE A 68 15.99 5.07 0.59
N GLN A 69 16.64 5.72 -0.36
CA GLN A 69 18.11 5.71 -0.40
C GLN A 69 18.59 6.61 0.74
N THR A 70 19.14 5.98 1.76
CA THR A 70 19.87 6.73 2.80
C THR A 70 21.21 7.15 2.21
N THR A 71 21.41 8.44 2.13
CA THR A 71 22.69 9.03 1.69
C THR A 71 23.69 9.18 2.83
N ASP A 72 23.31 8.76 4.03
CA ASP A 72 24.18 8.86 5.20
C ASP A 72 25.30 7.81 5.10
N PRO A 73 26.57 8.24 4.99
CA PRO A 73 27.67 7.30 4.91
C PRO A 73 27.89 6.63 6.27
N TYR A 74 27.83 5.32 6.29
CA TYR A 74 28.25 4.54 7.46
C TYR A 74 29.78 4.36 7.46
N TRP A 75 30.35 4.21 8.64
CA TRP A 75 31.74 3.81 8.76
C TRP A 75 31.91 2.34 8.34
N GLY A 76 32.90 2.07 7.51
CA GLY A 76 33.24 0.72 7.02
C GLY A 76 34.73 0.48 6.99
N PHE A 77 35.13 -0.73 6.63
CA PHE A 77 36.53 -1.08 6.39
C PHE A 77 37.01 -0.52 5.06
N ASN A 78 38.32 -0.61 4.80
CA ASN A 78 38.96 -0.04 3.62
C ASN A 78 38.40 -0.55 2.26
N GLU A 79 37.76 -1.72 2.27
CA GLU A 79 37.08 -2.31 1.10
C GLU A 79 35.69 -1.74 0.85
N ALA A 80 35.17 -0.95 1.77
CA ALA A 80 33.86 -0.32 1.60
C ALA A 80 33.89 0.70 0.45
N THR A 81 32.91 0.59 -0.43
CA THR A 81 32.76 1.55 -1.52
C THR A 81 32.05 2.81 -1.03
N VAL A 82 32.35 3.96 -1.64
CA VAL A 82 31.78 5.28 -1.30
C VAL A 82 30.24 5.32 -1.36
N GLN A 83 29.61 4.32 -2.00
CA GLN A 83 28.16 4.22 -2.10
C GLN A 83 27.51 3.47 -0.94
N SER A 84 28.27 2.65 -0.21
CA SER A 84 27.73 1.81 0.87
C SER A 84 28.25 2.17 2.26
N ALA A 85 29.51 2.61 2.35
CA ALA A 85 30.12 3.01 3.60
C ALA A 85 31.37 3.86 3.34
N TRP A 86 31.77 4.68 4.32
CA TRP A 86 33.01 5.42 4.26
C TRP A 86 34.13 4.57 4.86
N PRO A 87 35.26 4.37 4.14
CA PRO A 87 36.39 3.62 4.68
C PRO A 87 37.03 4.36 5.84
N PHE A 88 37.54 3.60 6.81
CA PHE A 88 38.19 4.14 7.99
C PHE A 88 39.51 4.86 7.67
N ASN A 89 40.11 4.51 6.53
CA ASN A 89 41.36 5.11 6.04
C ASN A 89 41.07 5.93 4.79
N THR A 90 40.49 7.10 4.96
CA THR A 90 40.45 8.09 3.89
C THR A 90 41.77 8.84 3.90
N SER A 91 42.64 8.48 2.98
CA SER A 91 43.74 9.38 2.59
C SER A 91 43.13 10.72 2.18
N TRP A 92 43.48 11.76 2.87
CA TRP A 92 43.03 13.15 2.68
C TRP A 92 43.35 13.67 1.28
N VAL A 93 42.60 13.32 0.30
CA VAL A 93 42.73 13.86 -1.05
C VAL A 93 41.36 14.07 -1.68
N ALA A 94 40.55 14.90 -1.06
CA ALA A 94 39.52 15.58 -1.85
C ALA A 94 39.01 16.82 -1.11
N PRO A 95 39.23 17.99 -1.62
CA PRO A 95 38.81 19.25 -1.01
C PRO A 95 37.33 19.55 -1.11
N THR A 96 36.51 18.62 -1.56
CA THR A 96 35.06 18.83 -1.80
C THR A 96 34.13 17.88 -1.05
N ALA A 97 34.66 16.90 -0.36
CA ALA A 97 33.85 16.11 0.55
C ALA A 97 33.63 16.90 1.82
N ALA A 98 32.43 17.32 2.11
CA ALA A 98 32.04 17.76 3.44
C ALA A 98 32.62 16.74 4.43
N GLN A 99 33.29 17.23 5.47
CA GLN A 99 33.96 16.39 6.47
C GLN A 99 32.97 15.39 7.03
N GLY A 100 32.93 14.20 6.44
CA GLY A 100 31.97 13.19 6.77
C GLY A 100 32.43 12.41 7.97
N GLY A 101 31.85 12.68 9.11
CA GLY A 101 31.77 11.66 10.11
C GLY A 101 30.63 10.72 9.71
N GLY A 102 30.91 9.46 9.40
CA GLY A 102 29.87 8.45 9.26
C GLY A 102 29.38 8.01 10.63
N ILE A 103 28.13 7.61 10.72
CA ILE A 103 27.61 6.94 11.92
C ILE A 103 27.99 5.47 11.91
N PHE A 104 28.25 4.90 13.10
CA PHE A 104 28.46 3.46 13.19
C PHE A 104 27.21 2.70 12.79
N TYR A 105 27.38 1.68 11.97
CA TYR A 105 26.27 0.83 11.59
C TYR A 105 25.70 0.10 12.80
N SER A 106 24.44 0.36 13.14
CA SER A 106 23.73 -0.22 14.29
C SER A 106 22.81 -1.38 13.91
N ASN A 107 23.15 -2.12 12.86
CA ASN A 107 22.35 -3.23 12.34
C ASN A 107 20.98 -2.82 11.76
N GLN A 108 20.80 -1.56 11.44
CA GLN A 108 19.64 -1.09 10.68
C GLN A 108 19.81 -1.45 9.19
N PRO A 109 18.74 -1.79 8.47
CA PRO A 109 18.87 -2.03 7.03
C PRO A 109 19.43 -0.79 6.33
N LEU A 110 20.45 -0.98 5.48
CA LEU A 110 21.10 0.08 4.71
C LEU A 110 20.14 0.86 3.77
N THR A 111 19.02 0.27 3.46
CA THR A 111 17.89 0.93 2.80
C THR A 111 16.71 0.88 3.75
N ALA A 112 16.35 2.02 4.33
CA ALA A 112 15.12 2.13 5.10
C ALA A 112 13.93 1.94 4.14
N ASN A 113 13.41 0.73 4.07
CA ASN A 113 12.14 0.51 3.41
C ASN A 113 11.04 1.09 4.31
N TYR A 114 10.40 2.15 3.84
CA TYR A 114 9.26 2.73 4.51
C TYR A 114 7.97 2.13 3.96
N VAL A 115 7.20 1.46 4.83
CA VAL A 115 5.89 0.92 4.47
C VAL A 115 4.83 1.99 4.72
N LEU A 116 4.15 2.42 3.67
CA LEU A 116 3.08 3.41 3.76
C LEU A 116 1.88 2.84 4.54
N ASN A 117 1.29 3.67 5.40
CA ASN A 117 -0.01 3.39 5.98
C ASN A 117 -1.12 3.44 4.91
N ASP A 118 -2.31 2.94 5.23
CA ASP A 118 -3.42 2.86 4.26
C ASP A 118 -3.84 4.22 3.69
N GLU A 119 -3.81 5.29 4.49
CA GLU A 119 -4.13 6.65 4.02
C GLU A 119 -3.10 7.18 3.02
N GLY A 120 -1.82 7.12 3.40
CA GLY A 120 -0.74 7.57 2.52
C GLY A 120 -0.66 6.75 1.24
N TYR A 121 -0.90 5.44 1.34
CA TYR A 121 -0.92 4.57 0.17
C TYR A 121 -2.10 4.84 -0.75
N ARG A 122 -3.30 5.11 -0.20
CA ARG A 122 -4.48 5.53 -0.98
C ARG A 122 -4.20 6.83 -1.75
N THR A 123 -3.64 7.82 -1.08
CA THR A 123 -3.26 9.10 -1.71
C THR A 123 -2.27 8.87 -2.86
N LEU A 124 -1.28 8.00 -2.67
CA LEU A 124 -0.30 7.66 -3.69
C LEU A 124 -0.94 6.91 -4.88
N ILE A 125 -1.86 5.97 -4.63
CA ILE A 125 -2.63 5.25 -5.66
C ILE A 125 -3.42 6.24 -6.52
N LEU A 126 -4.17 7.16 -5.88
CA LEU A 126 -4.97 8.15 -6.59
C LEU A 126 -4.10 9.11 -7.40
N ALA A 127 -3.00 9.59 -6.83
CA ALA A 127 -2.03 10.44 -7.55
C ALA A 127 -1.44 9.71 -8.76
N LYS A 128 -1.07 8.43 -8.60
CA LYS A 128 -0.54 7.61 -9.70
C LYS A 128 -1.60 7.34 -10.78
N ALA A 129 -2.85 7.08 -10.39
CA ALA A 129 -3.95 6.92 -11.33
C ALA A 129 -4.15 8.19 -12.18
N MET A 130 -4.16 9.37 -11.54
CA MET A 130 -4.21 10.65 -12.23
C MET A 130 -3.01 10.84 -13.18
N PHE A 131 -1.80 10.50 -12.72
CA PHE A 131 -0.61 10.56 -13.55
C PHE A 131 -0.70 9.66 -14.79
N ASN A 132 -1.25 8.47 -14.67
CA ASN A 132 -1.38 7.51 -15.77
C ASN A 132 -2.36 7.98 -16.86
N ILE A 133 -3.34 8.82 -16.52
CA ILE A 133 -4.34 9.36 -17.46
C ILE A 133 -4.04 10.78 -17.93
N THR A 134 -3.07 11.47 -17.34
CA THR A 134 -2.74 12.85 -17.69
C THR A 134 -2.00 12.91 -19.03
N ASN A 135 -2.18 14.01 -19.72
CA ASN A 135 -1.44 14.33 -20.96
C ASN A 135 -0.08 15.02 -20.70
N GLY A 136 0.36 15.11 -19.43
CA GLY A 136 1.63 15.75 -19.07
C GLY A 136 1.62 17.28 -19.11
N SER A 137 0.45 17.93 -19.25
CA SER A 137 0.37 19.38 -19.22
C SER A 137 0.68 19.95 -17.82
N ILE A 138 1.29 21.13 -17.77
CA ILE A 138 1.62 21.82 -16.50
C ILE A 138 0.42 21.94 -15.55
N PRO A 139 -0.78 22.34 -16.00
CA PRO A 139 -1.95 22.39 -15.12
C PRO A 139 -2.31 21.04 -14.50
N SER A 140 -2.22 19.96 -15.29
CA SER A 140 -2.52 18.60 -14.80
C SER A 140 -1.48 18.14 -13.78
N ILE A 141 -0.20 18.40 -14.00
CA ILE A 141 0.88 18.09 -13.06
C ILE A 141 0.68 18.87 -11.76
N ASN A 142 0.38 20.18 -11.85
CA ASN A 142 0.11 20.99 -10.69
C ASN A 142 -1.09 20.47 -9.88
N GLN A 143 -2.16 19.99 -10.54
CA GLN A 143 -3.29 19.41 -9.85
C GLN A 143 -2.92 18.12 -9.10
N ILE A 144 -2.07 17.28 -9.68
CA ILE A 144 -1.56 16.07 -9.02
C ILE A 144 -0.73 16.45 -7.78
N LEU A 145 0.16 17.44 -7.90
CA LEU A 145 0.98 17.90 -6.80
C LEU A 145 0.15 18.51 -5.67
N ILE A 146 -0.86 19.31 -6.00
CA ILE A 146 -1.78 19.88 -5.00
C ILE A 146 -2.51 18.76 -4.26
N ASN A 147 -3.01 17.74 -4.95
CA ASN A 147 -3.72 16.63 -4.32
C ASN A 147 -2.77 15.76 -3.45
N LEU A 148 -1.53 15.56 -3.90
CA LEU A 148 -0.56 14.75 -3.17
C LEU A 148 -0.04 15.43 -1.89
N PHE A 149 0.16 16.75 -1.94
CA PHE A 149 0.76 17.55 -0.86
C PHE A 149 -0.24 18.50 -0.18
N ALA A 150 -1.54 18.26 -0.32
CA ALA A 150 -2.60 19.14 0.20
C ALA A 150 -2.44 19.50 1.69
N SER A 151 -1.88 18.60 2.50
CA SER A 151 -1.65 18.79 3.93
C SER A 151 -0.28 19.39 4.28
N GLN A 152 0.64 19.49 3.33
CA GLN A 152 2.05 19.85 3.61
C GLN A 152 2.47 21.21 3.03
N GLY A 153 1.62 21.85 2.25
CA GLY A 153 1.91 23.15 1.68
C GLY A 153 1.57 23.25 0.19
N ARG A 154 2.17 24.23 -0.48
CA ARG A 154 1.97 24.47 -1.91
C ARG A 154 3.09 23.82 -2.71
N ALA A 155 2.74 22.86 -3.56
CA ALA A 155 3.64 22.26 -4.53
C ALA A 155 3.15 22.63 -5.94
N TYR A 156 4.06 23.17 -6.76
CA TYR A 156 3.78 23.54 -8.16
C TYR A 156 5.07 23.48 -8.99
N VAL A 157 4.89 23.33 -10.29
CA VAL A 157 5.96 23.39 -11.30
C VAL A 157 5.89 24.70 -12.06
#